data_edef9f6b4cf911c5786676d71ee9301c
#
_entry.id   edef9f6b4cf911c5786676d71ee9301c
#
_cell.length_a   1.000
_cell.length_b   1.000
_cell.length_c   1.000
_cell.angle_alpha   90.00
_cell.angle_beta   90.00
_cell.angle_gamma   90.00
#
_symmetry.space_group_name_H-M   'P 1'
#
loop_
_entity.id
_entity.type
_entity.pdbx_description
1 polymer ?
#
loop_
_entity_poly.entity_id
_entity_poly.type
_entity_poly.pdbx_seq_one_letter_code
_entity_poly.pdbx_strand_id
1 'polypeptide(L)'
;MRKLGVGIIGLGAAGLLHAESYSQICDKARVVVLCDKDKAYVDSNAPIYGANALTDYHDILHRKDIDIIDICLPHHLHAKAAIAAAEAGKHILVEKPIATTLKDADDMINAAKKAGVKFMVAENHAFIPAHVLAKKMVDQGQIGRVFLAKAYEIVGDVPIEQGWKTSPEALGSLLDMGVHRFFVLQWIMGEVKSVFAFAEKLTCELDTKNDDTAVIVLQFKNGALGEVDVTSGAVSEPTNRLELYGTKGTIIEDHMCEPPLMYSSHQPGFETEGWVKPAVDHAPFPGYYGISFKNEVEHFVDCVREDTEPLVTGERAKAALKVALCAYQSIKTGKAQKIE
;
A
#
# COMPACT_ATOMS: atom_id res chain seq x y z
N MET A 1 23.04 -6.72 17.36
CA MET A 1 22.77 -5.26 17.13
C MET A 1 21.74 -4.76 18.13
N ARG A 2 21.69 -3.43 18.39
CA ARG A 2 20.64 -2.81 19.23
C ARG A 2 19.27 -2.97 18.57
N LYS A 3 18.22 -3.19 19.35
CA LYS A 3 16.84 -3.12 18.87
C LYS A 3 16.50 -1.66 18.53
N LEU A 4 15.85 -1.43 17.38
CA LEU A 4 15.38 -0.11 17.01
C LEU A 4 14.14 0.26 17.82
N GLY A 5 14.05 1.50 18.28
CA GLY A 5 12.86 2.05 18.93
C GLY A 5 11.91 2.63 17.88
N VAL A 6 10.62 2.31 18.02
CA VAL A 6 9.55 2.74 17.10
C VAL A 6 8.53 3.57 17.84
N GLY A 7 8.17 4.72 17.28
CA GLY A 7 7.01 5.50 17.67
C GLY A 7 5.94 5.43 16.58
N ILE A 8 4.75 4.94 16.92
CA ILE A 8 3.61 4.84 15.98
C ILE A 8 2.66 6.01 16.22
N ILE A 9 2.29 6.71 15.16
CA ILE A 9 1.40 7.88 15.17
C ILE A 9 0.11 7.54 14.42
N GLY A 10 -1.01 7.53 15.14
CA GLY A 10 -2.32 7.08 14.65
C GLY A 10 -2.57 5.61 14.96
N LEU A 11 -3.63 5.32 15.71
CA LEU A 11 -4.00 3.97 16.14
C LEU A 11 -5.30 3.48 15.49
N GLY A 12 -5.56 3.92 14.24
CA GLY A 12 -6.60 3.29 13.43
C GLY A 12 -6.27 1.81 13.13
N ALA A 13 -7.06 1.17 12.28
CA ALA A 13 -6.86 -0.25 11.95
C ALA A 13 -5.42 -0.55 11.48
N ALA A 14 -4.85 0.30 10.59
CA ALA A 14 -3.48 0.12 10.13
C ALA A 14 -2.45 0.26 11.27
N GLY A 15 -2.57 1.29 12.12
CA GLY A 15 -1.62 1.49 13.23
C GLY A 15 -1.59 0.33 14.23
N LEU A 16 -2.74 -0.31 14.49
CA LEU A 16 -2.79 -1.51 15.32
C LEU A 16 -2.16 -2.73 14.63
N LEU A 17 -2.38 -2.90 13.30
CA LEU A 17 -1.73 -3.96 12.53
C LEU A 17 -0.20 -3.78 12.49
N HIS A 18 0.29 -2.53 12.39
CA HIS A 18 1.72 -2.23 12.49
C HIS A 18 2.25 -2.56 13.89
N ALA A 19 1.58 -2.13 14.97
CA ALA A 19 1.99 -2.42 16.34
C ALA A 19 2.07 -3.94 16.60
N GLU A 20 1.10 -4.72 16.13
CA GLU A 20 1.10 -6.18 16.20
C GLU A 20 2.27 -6.76 15.38
N SER A 21 2.53 -6.23 14.18
CA SER A 21 3.63 -6.69 13.33
C SER A 21 5.01 -6.45 13.97
N TYR A 22 5.22 -5.30 14.60
CA TYR A 22 6.44 -5.04 15.36
C TYR A 22 6.60 -5.99 16.55
N SER A 23 5.51 -6.45 17.17
CA SER A 23 5.59 -7.43 18.26
C SER A 23 6.14 -8.78 17.81
N GLN A 24 5.90 -9.16 16.55
CA GLN A 24 6.39 -10.39 15.93
C GLN A 24 7.87 -10.35 15.53
N ILE A 25 8.47 -9.16 15.46
CA ILE A 25 9.90 -8.94 15.17
C ILE A 25 10.63 -8.31 16.34
N CYS A 26 10.23 -8.66 17.56
CA CYS A 26 10.71 -8.07 18.81
C CYS A 26 12.22 -8.27 19.09
N ASP A 27 12.90 -9.10 18.34
CA ASP A 27 14.36 -9.24 18.33
C ASP A 27 15.07 -8.09 17.58
N LYS A 28 14.40 -7.48 16.60
CA LYS A 28 14.93 -6.42 15.72
C LYS A 28 14.50 -5.01 16.13
N ALA A 29 13.22 -4.85 16.51
CA ALA A 29 12.62 -3.57 16.87
C ALA A 29 11.68 -3.71 18.07
N ARG A 30 11.32 -2.57 18.68
CA ARG A 30 10.30 -2.53 19.75
C ARG A 30 9.47 -1.26 19.62
N VAL A 31 8.19 -1.35 19.85
CA VAL A 31 7.32 -0.19 20.01
C VAL A 31 7.64 0.48 21.34
N VAL A 32 8.04 1.76 21.28
CA VAL A 32 8.39 2.57 22.47
C VAL A 32 7.24 3.49 22.84
N VAL A 33 6.56 4.03 21.81
CA VAL A 33 5.44 4.96 21.99
C VAL A 33 4.32 4.60 21.02
N LEU A 34 3.11 4.61 21.53
CA LEU A 34 1.89 4.74 20.73
C LEU A 34 1.30 6.13 20.94
N CYS A 35 0.90 6.79 19.85
CA CYS A 35 0.36 8.13 19.88
C CYS A 35 -0.94 8.22 19.10
N ASP A 36 -2.00 8.68 19.77
CA ASP A 36 -3.29 9.00 19.15
C ASP A 36 -3.94 10.16 19.88
N LYS A 37 -4.71 11.00 19.16
CA LYS A 37 -5.45 12.11 19.77
C LYS A 37 -6.49 11.68 20.79
N ASP A 38 -7.02 10.46 20.67
CA ASP A 38 -7.91 9.86 21.64
C ASP A 38 -7.11 9.25 22.81
N LYS A 39 -7.07 10.01 23.92
CA LYS A 39 -6.31 9.61 25.12
C LYS A 39 -6.79 8.28 25.68
N ALA A 40 -8.11 8.06 25.78
CA ALA A 40 -8.65 6.83 26.35
C ALA A 40 -8.26 5.61 25.48
N TYR A 41 -8.27 5.79 24.16
CA TYR A 41 -7.93 4.76 23.22
C TYR A 41 -6.42 4.41 23.27
N VAL A 42 -5.54 5.41 23.29
CA VAL A 42 -4.10 5.14 23.38
C VAL A 42 -3.70 4.56 24.73
N ASP A 43 -4.31 5.03 25.84
CA ASP A 43 -4.05 4.50 27.19
C ASP A 43 -4.46 3.02 27.34
N SER A 44 -5.49 2.57 26.60
CA SER A 44 -5.92 1.16 26.64
C SER A 44 -5.04 0.26 25.78
N ASN A 45 -4.46 0.75 24.68
CA ASN A 45 -3.68 -0.05 23.76
C ASN A 45 -2.18 -0.08 24.09
N ALA A 46 -1.59 1.01 24.59
CA ALA A 46 -0.16 1.09 24.84
C ALA A 46 0.40 0.01 25.78
N PRO A 47 -0.30 -0.38 26.88
CA PRO A 47 0.18 -1.45 27.76
C PRO A 47 0.30 -2.81 27.06
N ILE A 48 -0.52 -3.09 26.03
CA ILE A 48 -0.49 -4.37 25.29
C ILE A 48 0.90 -4.59 24.66
N TYR A 49 1.51 -3.50 24.16
CA TYR A 49 2.81 -3.52 23.50
C TYR A 49 3.97 -3.07 24.39
N GLY A 50 3.71 -2.82 25.69
CA GLY A 50 4.71 -2.30 26.61
C GLY A 50 5.20 -0.90 26.25
N ALA A 51 4.35 -0.12 25.56
CA ALA A 51 4.67 1.21 25.04
C ALA A 51 4.18 2.33 25.97
N ASN A 52 4.74 3.54 25.80
CA ASN A 52 4.21 4.74 26.44
C ASN A 52 3.04 5.29 25.60
N ALA A 53 2.00 5.76 26.26
CA ALA A 53 0.87 6.44 25.64
C ALA A 53 1.14 7.95 25.54
N LEU A 54 1.01 8.54 24.36
CA LEU A 54 1.09 9.99 24.13
C LEU A 54 -0.07 10.46 23.26
N THR A 55 -0.40 11.76 23.35
CA THR A 55 -1.47 12.35 22.55
C THR A 55 -0.98 13.42 21.57
N ASP A 56 0.25 13.89 21.71
CA ASP A 56 0.92 14.79 20.76
C ASP A 56 2.18 14.13 20.19
N TYR A 57 2.20 13.94 18.88
CA TYR A 57 3.34 13.30 18.23
C TYR A 57 4.61 14.17 18.24
N HIS A 58 4.53 15.49 18.47
CA HIS A 58 5.71 16.33 18.62
C HIS A 58 6.57 15.91 19.80
N ASP A 59 5.97 15.37 20.86
CA ASP A 59 6.70 14.85 22.02
C ASP A 59 7.54 13.62 21.71
N ILE A 60 7.22 12.92 20.61
CA ILE A 60 7.94 11.71 20.17
C ILE A 60 9.23 12.10 19.43
N LEU A 61 9.19 13.17 18.64
CA LEU A 61 10.23 13.53 17.67
C LEU A 61 11.60 13.78 18.34
N HIS A 62 11.59 14.28 19.57
CA HIS A 62 12.81 14.61 20.32
C HIS A 62 13.34 13.45 21.19
N ARG A 63 12.68 12.32 21.23
CA ARG A 63 13.11 11.16 22.03
C ARG A 63 14.30 10.45 21.41
N LYS A 64 15.34 10.21 22.22
CA LYS A 64 16.59 9.55 21.81
C LYS A 64 16.46 8.02 21.70
N ASP A 65 15.43 7.44 22.32
CA ASP A 65 15.15 6.03 22.32
C ASP A 65 14.22 5.59 21.17
N ILE A 66 13.89 6.53 20.27
CA ILE A 66 13.11 6.28 19.04
C ILE A 66 13.99 6.56 17.83
N ASP A 67 14.05 5.57 16.93
CA ASP A 67 14.80 5.60 15.67
C ASP A 67 13.88 5.78 14.48
N ILE A 68 12.69 5.16 14.54
CA ILE A 68 11.69 5.09 13.46
C ILE A 68 10.42 5.78 13.94
N ILE A 69 9.86 6.62 13.10
CA ILE A 69 8.47 7.12 13.20
C ILE A 69 7.64 6.38 12.14
N ASP A 70 6.60 5.70 12.62
CA ASP A 70 5.62 5.00 11.81
C ASP A 70 4.31 5.80 11.80
N ILE A 71 3.86 6.25 10.61
CA ILE A 71 2.80 7.23 10.46
C ILE A 71 1.57 6.56 9.85
N CYS A 72 0.56 6.31 10.68
CA CYS A 72 -0.72 5.70 10.33
C CYS A 72 -1.89 6.70 10.50
N LEU A 73 -1.70 7.91 10.03
CA LEU A 73 -2.65 9.01 10.12
C LEU A 73 -3.62 9.05 8.93
N PRO A 74 -4.70 9.87 8.97
CA PRO A 74 -5.44 10.25 7.78
C PRO A 74 -4.53 10.84 6.69
N HIS A 75 -4.80 10.51 5.43
CA HIS A 75 -3.94 10.78 4.27
C HIS A 75 -3.42 12.22 4.16
N HIS A 76 -4.29 13.21 4.42
CA HIS A 76 -3.95 14.64 4.36
C HIS A 76 -3.00 15.10 5.47
N LEU A 77 -2.76 14.28 6.49
CA LEU A 77 -1.84 14.58 7.59
C LEU A 77 -0.45 13.97 7.42
N HIS A 78 -0.27 13.05 6.46
CA HIS A 78 0.99 12.33 6.24
C HIS A 78 2.16 13.29 6.03
N ALA A 79 2.02 14.27 5.14
CA ALA A 79 3.11 15.15 4.78
C ALA A 79 3.64 15.95 5.97
N LYS A 80 2.75 16.53 6.77
CA LYS A 80 3.14 17.31 7.94
C LYS A 80 3.93 16.48 8.95
N ALA A 81 3.45 15.28 9.26
CA ALA A 81 4.09 14.39 10.22
C ALA A 81 5.43 13.83 9.69
N ALA A 82 5.49 13.44 8.42
CA ALA A 82 6.69 12.90 7.80
C ALA A 82 7.82 13.94 7.68
N ILE A 83 7.50 15.18 7.29
CA ILE A 83 8.46 16.26 7.21
C ILE A 83 9.03 16.57 8.61
N ALA A 84 8.17 16.67 9.63
CA ALA A 84 8.62 16.90 11.00
C ALA A 84 9.50 15.76 11.54
N ALA A 85 9.17 14.50 11.21
CA ALA A 85 9.98 13.33 11.56
C ALA A 85 11.36 13.38 10.86
N ALA A 86 11.40 13.73 9.56
CA ALA A 86 12.65 13.91 8.82
C ALA A 86 13.54 14.98 9.44
N GLU A 87 12.97 16.16 9.75
CA GLU A 87 13.69 17.28 10.38
C GLU A 87 14.26 16.92 11.76
N ALA A 88 13.58 16.00 12.47
CA ALA A 88 14.06 15.44 13.74
C ALA A 88 15.08 14.30 13.56
N GLY A 89 15.47 13.96 12.32
CA GLY A 89 16.44 12.92 12.01
C GLY A 89 15.94 11.49 12.24
N LYS A 90 14.61 11.27 12.17
CA LYS A 90 14.00 9.94 12.32
C LYS A 90 13.82 9.27 10.97
N HIS A 91 14.05 7.94 10.91
CA HIS A 91 13.63 7.13 9.77
C HIS A 91 12.10 7.05 9.74
N ILE A 92 11.50 6.96 8.55
CA ILE A 92 10.07 7.16 8.36
C ILE A 92 9.47 5.99 7.60
N LEU A 93 8.48 5.34 8.20
CA LEU A 93 7.49 4.52 7.54
C LEU A 93 6.18 5.30 7.53
N VAL A 94 5.53 5.46 6.38
CA VAL A 94 4.25 6.18 6.29
C VAL A 94 3.24 5.36 5.51
N GLU A 95 2.04 5.26 6.02
CA GLU A 95 0.94 4.55 5.36
C GLU A 95 0.63 5.12 3.96
N LYS A 96 0.14 4.23 3.11
CA LYS A 96 -0.38 4.59 1.78
C LYS A 96 -1.73 5.36 1.90
N PRO A 97 -2.09 6.15 0.91
CA PRO A 97 -1.24 6.71 -0.14
C PRO A 97 -0.19 7.65 0.47
N ILE A 98 0.94 7.80 -0.17
CA ILE A 98 2.03 8.68 0.33
C ILE A 98 1.52 10.06 0.75
N ALA A 99 0.62 10.64 -0.06
CA ALA A 99 -0.01 11.95 0.16
C ALA A 99 -1.29 12.05 -0.67
N THR A 100 -2.01 13.18 -0.58
CA THR A 100 -3.16 13.50 -1.44
C THR A 100 -2.80 14.45 -2.59
N THR A 101 -1.58 14.99 -2.61
CA THR A 101 -1.06 15.83 -3.71
C THR A 101 0.37 15.42 -4.08
N LEU A 102 0.75 15.66 -5.35
CA LEU A 102 2.13 15.41 -5.80
C LEU A 102 3.12 16.33 -5.12
N LYS A 103 2.72 17.56 -4.79
CA LYS A 103 3.58 18.52 -4.08
C LYS A 103 3.94 18.00 -2.69
N ASP A 104 2.95 17.54 -1.92
CA ASP A 104 3.19 17.00 -0.59
C ASP A 104 4.08 15.76 -0.64
N ALA A 105 3.88 14.88 -1.63
CA ALA A 105 4.74 13.73 -1.85
C ALA A 105 6.20 14.16 -2.13
N ASP A 106 6.40 15.19 -2.98
CA ASP A 106 7.74 15.74 -3.26
C ASP A 106 8.37 16.36 -2.01
N ASP A 107 7.60 17.11 -1.24
CA ASP A 107 8.10 17.75 -0.02
C ASP A 107 8.56 16.70 1.01
N MET A 108 7.82 15.59 1.18
CA MET A 108 8.20 14.47 2.06
C MET A 108 9.49 13.79 1.58
N ILE A 109 9.55 13.44 0.29
CA ILE A 109 10.73 12.80 -0.31
C ILE A 109 11.97 13.68 -0.15
N ASN A 110 11.84 14.98 -0.45
CA ASN A 110 12.94 15.93 -0.36
C ASN A 110 13.39 16.16 1.10
N ALA A 111 12.46 16.22 2.06
CA ALA A 111 12.77 16.34 3.47
C ALA A 111 13.57 15.13 3.97
N ALA A 112 13.13 13.91 3.65
CA ALA A 112 13.84 12.70 4.01
C ALA A 112 15.24 12.60 3.39
N LYS A 113 15.38 12.95 2.09
CA LYS A 113 16.68 13.01 1.40
C LYS A 113 17.62 14.03 2.04
N LYS A 114 17.13 15.23 2.33
CA LYS A 114 17.90 16.29 2.97
C LYS A 114 18.39 15.90 4.36
N ALA A 115 17.57 15.18 5.11
CA ALA A 115 17.92 14.71 6.45
C ALA A 115 18.80 13.45 6.44
N GLY A 116 18.96 12.77 5.30
CA GLY A 116 19.71 11.50 5.19
C GLY A 116 19.05 10.33 5.92
N VAL A 117 17.72 10.35 6.05
CA VAL A 117 16.95 9.29 6.72
C VAL A 117 16.31 8.34 5.71
N LYS A 118 16.08 7.08 6.12
CA LYS A 118 15.31 6.12 5.32
C LYS A 118 13.84 6.55 5.31
N PHE A 119 13.24 6.47 4.14
CA PHE A 119 11.84 6.80 3.90
C PHE A 119 11.19 5.70 3.06
N MET A 120 10.17 5.05 3.60
CA MET A 120 9.37 4.04 2.93
C MET A 120 7.89 4.36 3.06
N VAL A 121 7.13 4.08 2.01
CA VAL A 121 5.66 4.07 2.08
C VAL A 121 5.19 2.65 2.37
N ALA A 122 4.29 2.52 3.33
CA ALA A 122 3.69 1.26 3.73
C ALA A 122 2.65 0.81 2.68
N GLU A 123 3.15 0.13 1.66
CA GLU A 123 2.36 -0.51 0.62
C GLU A 123 2.44 -2.02 0.80
N ASN A 124 1.64 -2.54 1.71
CA ASN A 124 1.68 -3.93 2.13
C ASN A 124 1.46 -4.93 1.00
N HIS A 125 0.87 -4.51 -0.13
CA HIS A 125 0.70 -5.36 -1.31
C HIS A 125 2.02 -5.73 -1.98
N ALA A 126 3.09 -4.93 -1.80
CA ALA A 126 4.44 -5.30 -2.22
C ALA A 126 5.03 -6.47 -1.41
N PHE A 127 4.42 -6.82 -0.30
CA PHE A 127 4.89 -7.81 0.67
C PHE A 127 3.95 -9.01 0.83
N ILE A 128 2.87 -9.07 0.04
CA ILE A 128 2.01 -10.25 -0.08
C ILE A 128 2.79 -11.34 -0.84
N PRO A 129 3.02 -12.53 -0.26
CA PRO A 129 3.87 -13.54 -0.89
C PRO A 129 3.42 -13.96 -2.28
N ALA A 130 2.11 -14.00 -2.55
CA ALA A 130 1.56 -14.32 -3.87
C ALA A 130 1.90 -13.24 -4.92
N HIS A 131 1.82 -11.94 -4.57
CA HIS A 131 2.26 -10.85 -5.44
C HIS A 131 3.77 -10.89 -5.71
N VAL A 132 4.58 -11.16 -4.67
CA VAL A 132 6.04 -11.32 -4.79
C VAL A 132 6.38 -12.48 -5.75
N LEU A 133 5.67 -13.61 -5.62
CA LEU A 133 5.86 -14.75 -6.52
C LEU A 133 5.45 -14.40 -7.95
N ALA A 134 4.28 -13.78 -8.15
CA ALA A 134 3.82 -13.35 -9.49
C ALA A 134 4.83 -12.42 -10.16
N LYS A 135 5.35 -11.42 -9.42
CA LYS A 135 6.41 -10.53 -9.90
C LYS A 135 7.66 -11.29 -10.30
N LYS A 136 8.14 -12.21 -9.45
CA LYS A 136 9.32 -13.04 -9.74
C LYS A 136 9.13 -13.88 -11.01
N MET A 137 7.96 -14.48 -11.20
CA MET A 137 7.65 -15.28 -12.37
C MET A 137 7.66 -14.43 -13.66
N VAL A 138 7.13 -13.21 -13.60
CA VAL A 138 7.17 -12.26 -14.72
C VAL A 138 8.61 -11.83 -15.03
N ASP A 139 9.41 -11.50 -14.01
CA ASP A 139 10.81 -11.10 -14.20
C ASP A 139 11.67 -12.22 -14.78
N GLN A 140 11.36 -13.48 -14.47
CA GLN A 140 11.99 -14.65 -15.04
C GLN A 140 11.50 -15.00 -16.47
N GLY A 141 10.51 -14.23 -16.98
CA GLY A 141 9.94 -14.45 -18.31
C GLY A 141 9.06 -15.70 -18.43
N GLN A 142 8.60 -16.29 -17.30
CA GLN A 142 7.89 -17.57 -17.29
C GLN A 142 6.61 -17.60 -18.12
N ILE A 143 5.97 -16.44 -18.34
CA ILE A 143 4.78 -16.32 -19.18
C ILE A 143 5.02 -15.50 -20.47
N GLY A 144 6.30 -15.25 -20.80
CA GLY A 144 6.69 -14.36 -21.90
C GLY A 144 6.39 -12.89 -21.58
N ARG A 145 6.25 -12.04 -22.61
CA ARG A 145 5.93 -10.63 -22.45
C ARG A 145 4.46 -10.47 -22.05
N VAL A 146 4.20 -9.85 -20.91
CA VAL A 146 2.82 -9.51 -20.50
C VAL A 146 2.28 -8.39 -21.38
N PHE A 147 1.09 -8.60 -21.97
CA PHE A 147 0.45 -7.65 -22.88
C PHE A 147 -0.88 -7.11 -22.35
N LEU A 148 -1.50 -7.82 -21.38
CA LEU A 148 -2.73 -7.39 -20.71
C LEU A 148 -2.64 -7.77 -19.23
N ALA A 149 -3.03 -6.85 -18.35
CA ALA A 149 -3.20 -7.09 -16.93
C ALA A 149 -4.58 -6.62 -16.47
N LYS A 150 -5.19 -7.36 -15.53
CA LYS A 150 -6.41 -6.95 -14.83
C LYS A 150 -6.18 -7.01 -13.33
N ALA A 151 -6.64 -6.01 -12.61
CA ALA A 151 -6.48 -5.94 -11.17
C ALA A 151 -7.80 -5.51 -10.52
N TYR A 152 -8.24 -6.27 -9.53
CA TYR A 152 -9.49 -6.04 -8.83
C TYR A 152 -9.22 -5.75 -7.36
N GLU A 153 -9.90 -4.75 -6.81
CA GLU A 153 -9.97 -4.45 -5.39
C GLU A 153 -11.44 -4.33 -5.02
N ILE A 154 -12.08 -5.48 -4.92
CA ILE A 154 -13.52 -5.61 -4.67
C ILE A 154 -13.69 -6.03 -3.22
N VAL A 155 -13.98 -5.09 -2.35
CA VAL A 155 -14.25 -5.36 -0.94
C VAL A 155 -15.63 -4.85 -0.58
N GLY A 156 -16.28 -5.53 0.34
CA GLY A 156 -17.57 -5.19 0.87
C GLY A 156 -17.61 -5.39 2.36
N ASP A 157 -18.73 -5.02 2.97
CA ASP A 157 -18.95 -5.10 4.41
C ASP A 157 -17.90 -4.39 5.28
N VAL A 158 -17.03 -3.58 4.67
CA VAL A 158 -16.25 -2.58 5.40
C VAL A 158 -17.05 -1.28 5.34
N PRO A 159 -17.87 -0.97 6.35
CA PRO A 159 -18.64 0.26 6.34
C PRO A 159 -17.66 1.41 6.17
N ILE A 160 -17.92 2.30 5.20
CA ILE A 160 -17.28 3.61 5.21
C ILE A 160 -17.82 4.29 6.47
N GLU A 161 -17.11 4.12 7.57
CA GLU A 161 -17.50 4.74 8.83
C GLU A 161 -17.49 6.27 8.69
N GLN A 162 -18.44 6.92 9.38
CA GLN A 162 -18.38 8.39 9.52
C GLN A 162 -17.03 8.76 10.12
N GLY A 163 -16.35 9.69 9.49
CA GLY A 163 -15.05 10.16 9.96
C GLY A 163 -14.24 10.80 8.84
N TRP A 164 -12.94 10.73 8.93
CA TRP A 164 -12.07 11.36 7.95
C TRP A 164 -12.24 10.79 6.53
N LYS A 165 -12.63 9.50 6.37
CA LYS A 165 -12.86 8.87 5.06
C LYS A 165 -14.03 9.46 4.29
N THR A 166 -14.98 10.10 4.97
CA THR A 166 -16.09 10.82 4.32
C THR A 166 -15.77 12.27 4.02
N SER A 167 -14.63 12.78 4.50
CA SER A 167 -14.21 14.15 4.20
C SER A 167 -13.73 14.30 2.76
N PRO A 168 -13.84 15.49 2.15
CA PRO A 168 -13.35 15.73 0.77
C PRO A 168 -11.85 15.46 0.60
N GLU A 169 -11.07 15.53 1.68
CA GLU A 169 -9.63 15.30 1.68
C GLU A 169 -9.27 13.83 1.52
N ALA A 170 -10.21 12.91 1.76
CA ALA A 170 -9.98 11.46 1.62
C ALA A 170 -9.98 11.01 0.16
N LEU A 171 -10.68 11.70 -0.74
CA LEU A 171 -10.77 11.47 -2.19
C LEU A 171 -11.46 10.17 -2.65
N GLY A 172 -11.94 9.32 -1.77
CA GLY A 172 -12.71 8.12 -2.12
C GLY A 172 -11.90 6.85 -2.39
N SER A 173 -12.63 5.80 -2.82
CA SER A 173 -12.09 4.44 -2.97
C SER A 173 -11.08 4.34 -4.12
N LEU A 174 -11.23 5.13 -5.18
CA LEU A 174 -10.24 5.16 -6.26
C LEU A 174 -8.84 5.50 -5.74
N LEU A 175 -8.71 6.46 -4.81
CA LEU A 175 -7.43 6.76 -4.20
C LEU A 175 -7.06 5.74 -3.13
N ASP A 176 -7.95 5.53 -2.13
CA ASP A 176 -7.63 4.72 -0.94
C ASP A 176 -7.27 3.27 -1.30
N MET A 177 -8.01 2.68 -2.24
CA MET A 177 -7.86 1.28 -2.64
C MET A 177 -7.13 1.14 -3.98
N GLY A 178 -7.49 1.98 -4.98
CA GLY A 178 -6.89 1.91 -6.30
C GLY A 178 -5.38 2.14 -6.32
N VAL A 179 -4.83 2.90 -5.36
CA VAL A 179 -3.38 3.13 -5.25
C VAL A 179 -2.60 1.83 -5.08
N HIS A 180 -3.13 0.83 -4.38
CA HIS A 180 -2.53 -0.50 -4.27
C HIS A 180 -2.38 -1.15 -5.65
N ARG A 181 -3.46 -1.11 -6.45
CA ARG A 181 -3.47 -1.72 -7.80
C ARG A 181 -2.55 -0.99 -8.75
N PHE A 182 -2.52 0.35 -8.71
CA PHE A 182 -1.59 1.14 -9.53
C PHE A 182 -0.14 0.86 -9.14
N PHE A 183 0.16 0.70 -7.86
CA PHE A 183 1.50 0.32 -7.41
C PHE A 183 1.88 -1.07 -7.91
N VAL A 184 1.07 -2.09 -7.65
CA VAL A 184 1.35 -3.49 -8.03
C VAL A 184 1.52 -3.61 -9.55
N LEU A 185 0.62 -2.98 -10.33
CA LEU A 185 0.71 -3.03 -11.77
C LEU A 185 1.96 -2.32 -12.30
N GLN A 186 2.33 -1.15 -11.75
CA GLN A 186 3.58 -0.49 -12.16
C GLN A 186 4.83 -1.26 -11.73
N TRP A 187 4.80 -1.88 -10.57
CA TRP A 187 5.89 -2.72 -10.08
C TRP A 187 6.14 -3.93 -10.98
N ILE A 188 5.07 -4.55 -11.53
CA ILE A 188 5.15 -5.74 -12.39
C ILE A 188 5.36 -5.35 -13.87
N MET A 189 4.61 -4.36 -14.38
CA MET A 189 4.47 -4.05 -15.79
C MET A 189 5.32 -2.87 -16.25
N GLY A 190 5.83 -2.06 -15.31
CA GLY A 190 6.51 -0.80 -15.60
C GLY A 190 5.56 0.40 -15.68
N GLU A 191 6.05 1.52 -16.19
CA GLU A 191 5.37 2.81 -16.11
C GLU A 191 4.08 2.88 -16.93
N VAL A 192 3.05 3.49 -16.34
CA VAL A 192 1.80 3.85 -17.03
C VAL A 192 2.05 5.08 -17.92
N LYS A 193 1.56 5.02 -19.15
CA LYS A 193 1.63 6.09 -20.16
C LYS A 193 0.40 6.99 -20.13
N SER A 194 -0.79 6.40 -19.98
CA SER A 194 -2.06 7.12 -19.94
C SER A 194 -3.14 6.34 -19.20
N VAL A 195 -4.13 7.06 -18.68
CA VAL A 195 -5.26 6.53 -17.92
C VAL A 195 -6.57 7.13 -18.40
N PHE A 196 -7.63 6.31 -18.40
CA PHE A 196 -9.02 6.73 -18.56
C PHE A 196 -9.85 6.07 -17.46
N ALA A 197 -10.79 6.81 -16.83
CA ALA A 197 -11.54 6.30 -15.70
C ALA A 197 -12.96 6.83 -15.64
N PHE A 198 -13.83 6.00 -15.03
CA PHE A 198 -15.11 6.39 -14.46
C PHE A 198 -15.08 6.06 -12.96
N ALA A 199 -15.62 6.94 -12.13
CA ALA A 199 -15.85 6.68 -10.71
C ALA A 199 -17.10 7.41 -10.23
N GLU A 200 -17.86 6.76 -9.37
CA GLU A 200 -19.13 7.25 -8.86
C GLU A 200 -19.33 6.79 -7.41
N LYS A 201 -20.23 7.46 -6.71
CA LYS A 201 -20.77 6.99 -5.46
C LYS A 201 -22.06 6.22 -5.75
N LEU A 202 -22.01 4.89 -5.68
CA LEU A 202 -23.12 4.02 -6.07
C LEU A 202 -23.79 3.28 -4.90
N THR A 203 -23.03 3.01 -3.83
CA THR A 203 -23.47 2.14 -2.73
C THR A 203 -23.47 2.83 -1.37
N CYS A 204 -22.57 3.80 -1.16
CA CYS A 204 -22.45 4.50 0.11
C CYS A 204 -23.63 5.43 0.38
N GLU A 205 -24.37 5.24 1.48
CA GLU A 205 -25.51 6.06 1.89
C GLU A 205 -25.09 7.32 2.67
N LEU A 206 -23.82 7.42 3.11
CA LEU A 206 -23.33 8.56 3.87
C LEU A 206 -23.31 9.84 3.02
N ASP A 207 -23.44 10.97 3.68
CA ASP A 207 -23.34 12.29 3.02
C ASP A 207 -21.87 12.62 2.71
N THR A 208 -21.39 12.08 1.59
CA THR A 208 -20.07 12.35 1.04
C THR A 208 -20.13 12.45 -0.48
N LYS A 209 -19.17 13.15 -1.07
CA LYS A 209 -18.96 13.21 -2.53
C LYS A 209 -17.87 12.26 -3.01
N ASN A 210 -17.26 11.51 -2.10
CA ASN A 210 -16.21 10.56 -2.43
C ASN A 210 -16.79 9.37 -3.17
N ASP A 211 -16.09 8.90 -4.18
CA ASP A 211 -16.45 7.69 -4.91
C ASP A 211 -16.29 6.44 -4.02
N ASP A 212 -17.14 5.46 -4.28
CA ASP A 212 -17.04 4.12 -3.70
C ASP A 212 -16.81 3.03 -4.75
N THR A 213 -16.93 3.38 -6.01
CA THR A 213 -16.76 2.46 -7.14
C THR A 213 -16.06 3.16 -8.29
N ALA A 214 -15.03 2.52 -8.87
CA ALA A 214 -14.30 3.02 -10.02
C ALA A 214 -13.89 1.91 -10.98
N VAL A 215 -13.92 2.24 -12.29
CA VAL A 215 -13.42 1.39 -13.39
C VAL A 215 -12.39 2.19 -14.17
N ILE A 216 -11.19 1.66 -14.29
CA ILE A 216 -10.02 2.37 -14.82
C ILE A 216 -9.34 1.56 -15.90
N VAL A 217 -9.01 2.19 -17.03
CA VAL A 217 -8.24 1.60 -18.12
C VAL A 217 -6.88 2.29 -18.22
N LEU A 218 -5.82 1.47 -18.32
CA LEU A 218 -4.43 1.91 -18.36
C LEU A 218 -3.77 1.54 -19.69
N GLN A 219 -2.91 2.41 -20.21
CA GLN A 219 -1.93 2.07 -21.23
C GLN A 219 -0.53 2.21 -20.63
N PHE A 220 0.29 1.18 -20.72
CA PHE A 220 1.67 1.20 -20.26
C PHE A 220 2.62 1.72 -21.34
N LYS A 221 3.79 2.23 -20.94
CA LYS A 221 4.82 2.72 -21.87
C LYS A 221 5.37 1.61 -22.79
N ASN A 222 5.36 0.35 -22.32
CA ASN A 222 5.76 -0.82 -23.10
C ASN A 222 4.69 -1.31 -24.11
N GLY A 223 3.55 -0.60 -24.20
CA GLY A 223 2.44 -0.89 -25.11
C GLY A 223 1.40 -1.87 -24.57
N ALA A 224 1.58 -2.44 -23.37
CA ALA A 224 0.58 -3.27 -22.73
C ALA A 224 -0.65 -2.45 -22.30
N LEU A 225 -1.76 -3.14 -22.09
CA LEU A 225 -3.00 -2.57 -21.56
C LEU A 225 -3.26 -3.09 -20.15
N GLY A 226 -3.96 -2.29 -19.33
CA GLY A 226 -4.41 -2.65 -17.99
C GLY A 226 -5.84 -2.23 -17.72
N GLU A 227 -6.49 -2.95 -16.84
CA GLU A 227 -7.82 -2.66 -16.30
C GLU A 227 -7.74 -2.75 -14.78
N VAL A 228 -8.36 -1.80 -14.09
CA VAL A 228 -8.43 -1.78 -12.62
C VAL A 228 -9.87 -1.49 -12.21
N ASP A 229 -10.46 -2.40 -11.43
CA ASP A 229 -11.78 -2.21 -10.85
C ASP A 229 -11.67 -2.12 -9.33
N VAL A 230 -12.30 -1.10 -8.78
CA VAL A 230 -12.28 -0.80 -7.33
C VAL A 230 -13.70 -0.60 -6.85
N THR A 231 -14.09 -1.28 -5.78
CA THR A 231 -15.32 -0.92 -5.05
C THR A 231 -15.21 -1.30 -3.58
N SER A 232 -15.70 -0.44 -2.72
CA SER A 232 -15.91 -0.69 -1.29
C SER A 232 -17.36 -1.11 -0.97
N GLY A 233 -18.21 -1.26 -1.98
CA GLY A 233 -19.63 -1.51 -1.85
C GLY A 233 -20.10 -2.91 -2.21
N ALA A 234 -19.20 -3.87 -2.38
CA ALA A 234 -19.59 -5.24 -2.69
C ALA A 234 -20.29 -5.93 -1.50
N VAL A 235 -21.30 -6.76 -1.79
CA VAL A 235 -22.06 -7.52 -0.78
C VAL A 235 -21.74 -9.00 -0.94
N SER A 236 -20.46 -9.36 -0.90
CA SER A 236 -20.00 -10.74 -1.08
C SER A 236 -18.60 -10.92 -0.50
N GLU A 237 -18.09 -12.15 -0.56
CA GLU A 237 -16.69 -12.43 -0.25
C GLU A 237 -15.77 -11.48 -1.05
N PRO A 238 -14.75 -10.89 -0.39
CA PRO A 238 -13.83 -9.98 -1.07
C PRO A 238 -13.01 -10.71 -2.13
N THR A 239 -12.66 -10.00 -3.19
CA THR A 239 -11.65 -10.44 -4.17
C THR A 239 -10.62 -9.35 -4.39
N ASN A 240 -9.36 -9.75 -4.41
CA ASN A 240 -8.25 -8.84 -4.60
C ASN A 240 -7.33 -9.39 -5.69
N ARG A 241 -7.95 -9.68 -6.82
CA ARG A 241 -7.43 -10.52 -7.89
C ARG A 241 -6.53 -9.73 -8.84
N LEU A 242 -5.46 -10.39 -9.27
CA LEU A 242 -4.55 -9.95 -10.30
C LEU A 242 -4.46 -11.01 -11.40
N GLU A 243 -4.73 -10.62 -12.65
CA GLU A 243 -4.60 -11.47 -13.82
C GLU A 243 -3.54 -10.90 -14.77
N LEU A 244 -2.55 -11.71 -15.11
CA LEU A 244 -1.45 -11.34 -16.00
C LEU A 244 -1.44 -12.25 -17.23
N TYR A 245 -1.74 -11.70 -18.38
CA TYR A 245 -1.79 -12.41 -19.66
C TYR A 245 -0.51 -12.12 -20.46
N GLY A 246 0.35 -13.11 -20.53
CA GLY A 246 1.60 -13.08 -21.28
C GLY A 246 1.49 -13.77 -22.64
N THR A 247 2.46 -13.53 -23.51
CA THR A 247 2.51 -14.15 -24.87
C THR A 247 2.77 -15.66 -24.83
N LYS A 248 3.12 -16.21 -23.67
CA LYS A 248 3.46 -17.62 -23.47
C LYS A 248 2.76 -18.26 -22.27
N GLY A 249 1.91 -17.54 -21.57
CA GLY A 249 1.23 -18.10 -20.39
C GLY A 249 0.39 -17.07 -19.67
N THR A 250 -0.22 -17.47 -18.58
CA THR A 250 -1.10 -16.66 -17.75
C THR A 250 -0.82 -16.92 -16.29
N ILE A 251 -0.84 -15.88 -15.46
CA ILE A 251 -0.84 -15.95 -14.01
C ILE A 251 -2.17 -15.38 -13.52
N ILE A 252 -2.83 -16.08 -12.59
CA ILE A 252 -3.99 -15.60 -11.85
C ILE A 252 -3.62 -15.67 -10.38
N GLU A 253 -3.69 -14.55 -9.71
CA GLU A 253 -3.44 -14.39 -8.28
C GLU A 253 -4.69 -13.80 -7.62
N ASP A 254 -5.08 -14.35 -6.47
CA ASP A 254 -6.09 -13.79 -5.58
C ASP A 254 -5.78 -14.23 -4.16
N HIS A 255 -5.09 -13.37 -3.42
CA HIS A 255 -4.68 -13.66 -2.05
C HIS A 255 -5.84 -13.65 -1.04
N MET A 256 -7.06 -13.36 -1.45
CA MET A 256 -8.25 -13.54 -0.62
C MET A 256 -8.73 -15.00 -0.62
N CYS A 257 -8.31 -15.80 -1.59
CA CYS A 257 -8.80 -17.14 -1.86
C CYS A 257 -7.72 -18.22 -1.67
N GLU A 258 -8.13 -19.49 -1.72
CA GLU A 258 -7.27 -20.67 -1.76
C GLU A 258 -7.52 -21.46 -3.06
N PRO A 259 -6.56 -21.73 -3.92
CA PRO A 259 -5.14 -21.30 -3.81
C PRO A 259 -4.96 -19.81 -4.15
N PRO A 260 -3.97 -19.14 -3.54
CA PRO A 260 -3.74 -17.72 -3.76
C PRO A 260 -3.12 -17.40 -5.12
N LEU A 261 -2.55 -18.37 -5.80
CA LEU A 261 -1.94 -18.20 -7.13
C LEU A 261 -2.05 -19.50 -7.96
N MET A 262 -2.37 -19.32 -9.23
CA MET A 262 -2.24 -20.38 -10.24
C MET A 262 -1.65 -19.80 -11.53
N TYR A 263 -0.94 -20.62 -12.28
CA TYR A 263 -0.38 -20.23 -13.57
C TYR A 263 -0.37 -21.38 -14.57
N SER A 264 -0.34 -21.01 -15.86
CA SER A 264 -0.10 -21.94 -16.95
C SER A 264 0.91 -21.31 -17.91
N SER A 265 1.86 -22.11 -18.42
CA SER A 265 2.92 -21.62 -19.29
C SER A 265 3.24 -22.59 -20.43
N HIS A 266 3.47 -22.01 -21.61
CA HIS A 266 4.06 -22.64 -22.79
C HIS A 266 5.46 -22.06 -23.10
N GLN A 267 6.04 -21.32 -22.14
CA GLN A 267 7.38 -20.73 -22.28
C GLN A 267 8.43 -21.87 -22.17
N PRO A 268 9.33 -22.02 -23.17
CA PRO A 268 10.41 -23.01 -23.10
C PRO A 268 11.19 -22.94 -21.78
N GLY A 269 11.29 -24.10 -21.09
CA GLY A 269 11.92 -24.24 -19.78
C GLY A 269 10.99 -23.94 -18.58
N PHE A 270 9.74 -23.56 -18.83
CA PHE A 270 8.70 -23.29 -17.80
C PHE A 270 7.35 -23.91 -18.17
N GLU A 271 7.33 -24.86 -19.10
CA GLU A 271 6.10 -25.48 -19.60
C GLU A 271 5.32 -26.19 -18.49
N THR A 272 4.00 -26.07 -18.54
CA THR A 272 3.10 -26.75 -17.62
C THR A 272 2.07 -27.60 -18.34
N GLU A 273 1.67 -28.70 -17.73
CA GLU A 273 0.48 -29.47 -18.15
C GLU A 273 -0.76 -28.91 -17.46
N GLY A 274 -1.37 -27.87 -18.08
CA GLY A 274 -2.53 -27.17 -17.52
C GLY A 274 -2.15 -26.18 -16.42
N TRP A 275 -3.09 -25.94 -15.49
CA TRP A 275 -2.92 -25.00 -14.38
C TRP A 275 -2.11 -25.61 -13.23
N VAL A 276 -1.03 -24.96 -12.86
CA VAL A 276 -0.19 -25.30 -11.70
C VAL A 276 -0.52 -24.33 -10.55
N LYS A 277 -0.58 -24.86 -9.34
CA LYS A 277 -0.81 -24.15 -8.09
C LYS A 277 0.44 -24.25 -7.23
N PRO A 278 1.37 -23.28 -7.31
CA PRO A 278 2.58 -23.32 -6.52
C PRO A 278 2.29 -23.14 -5.03
N ALA A 279 3.13 -23.71 -4.17
CA ALA A 279 3.06 -23.42 -2.74
C ALA A 279 3.45 -21.97 -2.47
N VAL A 280 2.62 -21.26 -1.73
CA VAL A 280 2.83 -19.89 -1.31
C VAL A 280 2.53 -19.81 0.18
N ASP A 281 3.36 -19.11 0.95
CA ASP A 281 3.02 -18.78 2.33
C ASP A 281 1.80 -17.86 2.31
N HIS A 282 0.69 -18.34 2.84
CA HIS A 282 -0.61 -17.74 2.63
C HIS A 282 -1.55 -18.00 3.79
N ALA A 283 -2.37 -17.01 4.08
CA ALA A 283 -3.56 -17.12 4.91
C ALA A 283 -4.68 -16.32 4.23
N PRO A 284 -5.85 -16.92 3.96
CA PRO A 284 -6.98 -16.21 3.37
C PRO A 284 -7.41 -15.01 4.20
N PHE A 285 -8.16 -14.09 3.61
CA PHE A 285 -8.71 -12.92 4.32
C PHE A 285 -9.40 -13.31 5.64
N PRO A 286 -9.15 -12.58 6.74
CA PRO A 286 -8.24 -11.44 6.89
C PRO A 286 -6.80 -11.82 7.27
N GLY A 287 -6.45 -13.11 7.29
CA GLY A 287 -5.17 -13.62 7.81
C GLY A 287 -3.94 -13.12 7.04
N TYR A 288 -4.08 -12.83 5.75
CA TYR A 288 -2.97 -12.30 4.93
C TYR A 288 -2.43 -10.95 5.44
N TYR A 289 -3.22 -10.16 6.17
CA TYR A 289 -2.74 -8.95 6.83
C TYR A 289 -1.59 -9.24 7.78
N GLY A 290 -1.72 -10.28 8.63
CA GLY A 290 -0.65 -10.65 9.55
C GLY A 290 0.67 -10.99 8.85
N ILE A 291 0.62 -11.55 7.64
CA ILE A 291 1.81 -11.88 6.86
C ILE A 291 2.37 -10.63 6.17
N SER A 292 1.53 -9.89 5.44
CA SER A 292 1.97 -8.76 4.62
C SER A 292 2.50 -7.58 5.44
N PHE A 293 1.80 -7.18 6.49
CA PHE A 293 2.22 -6.11 7.39
C PHE A 293 3.49 -6.48 8.17
N LYS A 294 3.59 -7.72 8.66
CA LYS A 294 4.84 -8.20 9.29
C LYS A 294 6.02 -8.10 8.32
N ASN A 295 5.87 -8.63 7.11
CA ASN A 295 6.94 -8.62 6.11
C ASN A 295 7.34 -7.18 5.73
N GLU A 296 6.38 -6.27 5.68
CA GLU A 296 6.59 -4.86 5.38
C GLU A 296 7.41 -4.15 6.46
N VAL A 297 6.96 -4.22 7.73
CA VAL A 297 7.66 -3.56 8.82
C VAL A 297 9.04 -4.19 9.06
N GLU A 298 9.16 -5.52 8.90
CA GLU A 298 10.44 -6.22 9.00
C GLU A 298 11.42 -5.76 7.92
N HIS A 299 10.97 -5.68 6.67
CA HIS A 299 11.78 -5.16 5.57
C HIS A 299 12.29 -3.74 5.85
N PHE A 300 11.41 -2.84 6.33
CA PHE A 300 11.83 -1.48 6.64
C PHE A 300 12.85 -1.41 7.78
N VAL A 301 12.63 -2.18 8.84
CA VAL A 301 13.57 -2.30 9.98
C VAL A 301 14.93 -2.81 9.50
N ASP A 302 14.95 -3.81 8.62
CA ASP A 302 16.19 -4.34 8.05
C ASP A 302 16.88 -3.30 7.15
N CYS A 303 16.13 -2.55 6.33
CA CYS A 303 16.70 -1.45 5.53
C CYS A 303 17.36 -0.36 6.39
N VAL A 304 16.78 -0.03 7.55
CA VAL A 304 17.38 0.91 8.50
C VAL A 304 18.65 0.33 9.13
N ARG A 305 18.65 -0.95 9.49
CA ARG A 305 19.77 -1.62 10.16
C ARG A 305 20.97 -1.86 9.24
N GLU A 306 20.71 -2.14 7.97
CA GLU A 306 21.70 -2.52 6.96
C GLU A 306 22.07 -1.37 6.02
N ASP A 307 21.46 -0.21 6.23
CA ASP A 307 21.63 1.00 5.40
C ASP A 307 21.27 0.76 3.90
N THR A 308 20.31 -0.12 3.62
CA THR A 308 19.86 -0.41 2.27
C THR A 308 18.66 0.45 1.86
N GLU A 309 18.36 0.51 0.55
CA GLU A 309 17.20 1.23 0.04
C GLU A 309 15.91 0.39 0.21
N PRO A 310 14.82 0.98 0.72
CA PRO A 310 13.55 0.26 0.83
C PRO A 310 12.93 -0.09 -0.54
N LEU A 311 12.16 -1.19 -0.56
CA LEU A 311 11.45 -1.64 -1.77
C LEU A 311 10.45 -0.60 -2.26
N VAL A 312 9.67 -0.02 -1.35
CA VAL A 312 8.63 0.97 -1.69
C VAL A 312 9.15 2.37 -1.38
N THR A 313 9.97 2.90 -2.29
CA THR A 313 10.48 4.27 -2.17
C THR A 313 9.36 5.31 -2.33
N GLY A 314 9.60 6.52 -1.84
CA GLY A 314 8.67 7.64 -2.04
C GLY A 314 8.37 7.90 -3.52
N GLU A 315 9.36 7.74 -4.41
CA GLU A 315 9.20 7.92 -5.86
C GLU A 315 8.27 6.89 -6.47
N ARG A 316 8.39 5.61 -6.05
CA ARG A 316 7.49 4.53 -6.53
C ARG A 316 6.06 4.75 -6.05
N ALA A 317 5.87 5.11 -4.78
CA ALA A 317 4.56 5.42 -4.23
C ALA A 317 3.95 6.69 -4.87
N LYS A 318 4.76 7.73 -5.12
CA LYS A 318 4.35 8.93 -5.86
C LYS A 318 3.91 8.59 -7.28
N ALA A 319 4.55 7.65 -7.96
CA ALA A 319 4.14 7.21 -9.29
C ALA A 319 2.73 6.60 -9.28
N ALA A 320 2.38 5.80 -8.26
CA ALA A 320 1.03 5.27 -8.09
C ALA A 320 0.01 6.38 -7.79
N LEU A 321 0.34 7.31 -6.88
CA LEU A 321 -0.47 8.50 -6.61
C LEU A 321 -0.74 9.30 -7.88
N LYS A 322 0.27 9.49 -8.73
CA LYS A 322 0.13 10.24 -9.98
C LYS A 322 -0.89 9.59 -10.93
N VAL A 323 -0.92 8.26 -11.03
CA VAL A 323 -1.95 7.55 -11.80
C VAL A 323 -3.34 7.84 -11.23
N ALA A 324 -3.52 7.74 -9.91
CA ALA A 324 -4.80 8.03 -9.25
C ALA A 324 -5.28 9.47 -9.52
N LEU A 325 -4.40 10.46 -9.36
CA LEU A 325 -4.76 11.87 -9.61
C LEU A 325 -5.08 12.13 -11.09
N CYS A 326 -4.36 11.51 -12.02
CA CYS A 326 -4.69 11.56 -13.45
C CYS A 326 -6.01 10.85 -13.76
N ALA A 327 -6.37 9.78 -13.03
CA ALA A 327 -7.67 9.13 -13.17
C ALA A 327 -8.81 10.09 -12.74
N TYR A 328 -8.68 10.78 -11.62
CA TYR A 328 -9.65 11.83 -11.24
C TYR A 328 -9.73 12.96 -12.26
N GLN A 329 -8.60 13.36 -12.87
CA GLN A 329 -8.62 14.34 -13.94
C GLN A 329 -9.31 13.79 -15.19
N SER A 330 -9.17 12.50 -15.50
CA SER A 330 -9.89 11.83 -16.58
C SER A 330 -11.40 11.87 -16.37
N ILE A 331 -11.87 11.54 -15.17
CA ILE A 331 -13.29 11.61 -14.78
C ILE A 331 -13.84 13.02 -14.97
N LYS A 332 -13.11 14.03 -14.48
CA LYS A 332 -13.52 15.44 -14.58
C LYS A 332 -13.61 15.95 -16.03
N THR A 333 -12.72 15.48 -16.90
CA THR A 333 -12.62 15.99 -18.28
C THR A 333 -13.36 15.12 -19.33
N GLY A 334 -13.71 13.87 -18.95
CA GLY A 334 -14.22 12.87 -19.89
C GLY A 334 -13.21 12.44 -20.95
N LYS A 335 -11.90 12.61 -20.69
CA LYS A 335 -10.82 12.32 -21.64
C LYS A 335 -9.69 11.53 -20.97
N ALA A 336 -9.04 10.67 -21.76
CA ALA A 336 -7.82 10.02 -21.30
C ALA A 336 -6.74 11.06 -20.95
N GLN A 337 -6.04 10.83 -19.84
CA GLN A 337 -4.95 11.68 -19.36
C GLN A 337 -3.61 11.00 -19.60
N LYS A 338 -2.62 11.75 -20.08
CA LYS A 338 -1.23 11.30 -20.15
C LYS A 338 -0.56 11.44 -18.79
N ILE A 339 0.31 10.50 -18.44
CA ILE A 339 1.14 10.52 -17.24
C ILE A 339 2.53 11.01 -17.66
N GLU A 340 2.79 12.29 -17.41
CA GLU A 340 4.07 12.96 -17.76
C GLU A 340 5.10 12.84 -16.64
#